data_bba8dcb10b6057045792a0a75951cf98
#
_entry.id   bba8dcb10b6057045792a0a75951cf98
#
_cell.length_a   1.000
_cell.length_b   1.000
_cell.length_c   1.000
_cell.angle_alpha   90.00
_cell.angle_beta   90.00
_cell.angle_gamma   90.00
#
_symmetry.space_group_name_H-M   'P 1'
#
loop_
_entity.id
_entity.type
_entity.pdbx_description
1 polymer ?
#
loop_
_entity_poly.entity_id
_entity_poly.type
_entity_poly.pdbx_seq_one_letter_code
_entity_poly.pdbx_strand_id
1 'polypeptide(L)'
;MTRIRRPRRIAIVLAAAVVAAAGLLFVVTEAQPSGRTLPAHRPDPANGEVIYHAGGCISCHKASATAGVTGLPSGGADFPTPVGTFWPGNLTPDRETGLGGWTEEQFADAVMDGVSPDGRHYFPAFPYPAYRNMRVEDVLDLWAYLKTLEPVRSPGRDADVAVSGLARRGVGLWKRLALGEAGVHPDPDRSPAWNRGAYLTNAPGHCGECHTPRNALMISDPRRAFAGGPHPRGDKGAVPSLLDLVGRERYSDVSDLTLALQYGET
;
A
#
# COMPACT_ATOMS: atom_id res chain seq x y z
N MET A 1 48.06 -23.18 36.13
CA MET A 1 46.84 -22.36 36.41
C MET A 1 46.52 -21.40 35.27
N THR A 2 46.09 -21.89 34.08
CA THR A 2 45.90 -21.01 32.90
C THR A 2 44.70 -21.42 32.01
N ARG A 3 43.64 -22.03 32.55
CA ARG A 3 42.53 -22.57 31.72
C ARG A 3 41.17 -21.82 31.80
N ILE A 4 41.05 -20.71 32.53
CA ILE A 4 39.75 -20.04 32.75
C ILE A 4 39.51 -18.82 31.82
N ARG A 5 40.50 -18.35 31.05
CA ARG A 5 40.37 -17.13 30.24
C ARG A 5 39.70 -17.31 28.87
N ARG A 6 39.74 -18.50 28.26
CA ARG A 6 39.16 -18.76 26.93
C ARG A 6 37.63 -18.69 26.90
N PRO A 7 36.84 -19.34 27.79
CA PRO A 7 35.39 -19.30 27.73
C PRO A 7 34.81 -17.90 27.96
N ARG A 8 35.46 -17.10 28.83
CA ARG A 8 35.04 -15.73 29.08
C ARG A 8 35.23 -14.82 27.86
N ARG A 9 36.33 -14.97 27.11
CA ARG A 9 36.57 -14.22 25.86
C ARG A 9 35.58 -14.60 24.78
N ILE A 10 35.26 -15.88 24.62
CA ILE A 10 34.27 -16.37 23.68
C ILE A 10 32.88 -15.79 24.02
N ALA A 11 32.49 -15.81 25.30
CA ALA A 11 31.23 -15.23 25.74
C ALA A 11 31.13 -13.73 25.46
N ILE A 12 32.20 -12.98 25.68
CA ILE A 12 32.26 -11.54 25.37
C ILE A 12 32.13 -11.29 23.85
N VAL A 13 32.83 -12.06 23.02
CA VAL A 13 32.76 -11.95 21.55
C VAL A 13 31.34 -12.27 21.05
N LEU A 14 30.74 -13.34 21.58
CA LEU A 14 29.36 -13.69 21.22
C LEU A 14 28.34 -12.60 21.63
N ALA A 15 28.50 -12.07 22.87
CA ALA A 15 27.64 -10.97 23.31
C ALA A 15 27.82 -9.72 22.46
N ALA A 16 29.04 -9.35 22.10
CA ALA A 16 29.33 -8.24 21.21
C ALA A 16 28.72 -8.47 19.81
N ALA A 17 28.82 -9.68 19.26
CA ALA A 17 28.22 -10.04 17.97
C ALA A 17 26.69 -9.96 18.00
N VAL A 18 26.06 -10.41 19.09
CA VAL A 18 24.57 -10.30 19.26
C VAL A 18 24.16 -8.83 19.34
N VAL A 19 24.88 -8.01 20.11
CA VAL A 19 24.58 -6.57 20.20
C VAL A 19 24.76 -5.88 18.85
N ALA A 20 25.83 -6.19 18.11
CA ALA A 20 26.07 -5.66 16.78
C ALA A 20 24.97 -6.09 15.79
N ALA A 21 24.57 -7.36 15.81
CA ALA A 21 23.49 -7.88 14.98
C ALA A 21 22.14 -7.22 15.33
N ALA A 22 21.83 -7.05 16.62
CA ALA A 22 20.63 -6.35 17.06
C ALA A 22 20.65 -4.87 16.66
N GLY A 23 21.78 -4.19 16.78
CA GLY A 23 21.96 -2.81 16.32
C GLY A 23 21.78 -2.68 14.81
N LEU A 24 22.38 -3.58 14.03
CA LEU A 24 22.21 -3.63 12.57
C LEU A 24 20.74 -3.87 12.21
N LEU A 25 20.08 -4.84 12.83
CA LEU A 25 18.67 -5.13 12.61
C LEU A 25 17.80 -3.91 12.94
N PHE A 26 18.12 -3.22 14.04
CA PHE A 26 17.42 -1.99 14.42
C PHE A 26 17.53 -0.92 13.34
N VAL A 27 18.73 -0.66 12.81
CA VAL A 27 18.95 0.33 11.74
C VAL A 27 18.26 -0.08 10.43
N VAL A 28 18.41 -1.34 9.99
CA VAL A 28 17.83 -1.78 8.72
C VAL A 28 16.32 -1.93 8.73
N THR A 29 15.69 -1.98 9.91
CA THR A 29 14.24 -2.02 10.07
C THR A 29 13.60 -0.68 10.38
N GLU A 30 14.39 0.39 10.43
CA GLU A 30 13.87 1.73 10.64
C GLU A 30 13.11 2.24 9.40
N ALA A 31 12.00 2.94 9.63
CA ALA A 31 11.28 3.62 8.56
C ALA A 31 12.03 4.91 8.22
N GLN A 32 12.56 4.98 7.02
CA GLN A 32 13.26 6.16 6.52
C GLN A 32 12.43 6.80 5.41
N PRO A 33 12.31 8.14 5.38
CA PRO A 33 11.84 8.84 4.19
C PRO A 33 12.67 8.43 2.98
N SER A 34 12.05 8.36 1.83
CA SER A 34 12.72 7.90 0.60
C SER A 34 13.89 8.80 0.17
N GLY A 35 13.89 10.06 0.61
CA GLY A 35 14.79 11.09 0.10
C GLY A 35 14.54 11.41 -1.38
N ARG A 36 13.36 11.07 -1.89
CA ARG A 36 12.93 11.29 -3.27
C ARG A 36 12.97 12.76 -3.62
N THR A 37 13.63 13.09 -4.71
CA THR A 37 13.48 14.39 -5.32
C THR A 37 12.23 14.38 -6.19
N LEU A 38 11.26 15.22 -5.86
CA LEU A 38 10.05 15.35 -6.65
C LEU A 38 10.38 16.06 -7.98
N PRO A 39 9.80 15.62 -9.10
CA PRO A 39 10.00 16.28 -10.39
C PRO A 39 9.34 17.67 -10.38
N ALA A 40 9.86 18.56 -11.21
CA ALA A 40 9.17 19.79 -11.53
C ALA A 40 7.89 19.42 -12.31
N HIS A 41 6.75 19.50 -11.64
CA HIS A 41 5.45 19.13 -12.17
C HIS A 41 4.43 20.22 -11.87
N ARG A 42 3.57 20.54 -12.83
CA ARG A 42 2.39 21.36 -12.58
C ARG A 42 1.22 20.43 -12.24
N PRO A 43 0.78 20.39 -10.99
CA PRO A 43 -0.25 19.46 -10.58
C PRO A 43 -1.57 19.66 -11.35
N ASP A 44 -2.20 18.55 -11.74
CA ASP A 44 -3.50 18.49 -12.38
C ASP A 44 -4.53 17.81 -11.45
N PRO A 45 -5.35 18.58 -10.70
CA PRO A 45 -6.37 18.00 -9.82
C PRO A 45 -7.40 17.15 -10.58
N ALA A 46 -7.65 17.40 -11.88
CA ALA A 46 -8.60 16.60 -12.64
C ALA A 46 -8.03 15.20 -12.93
N ASN A 47 -6.73 15.07 -13.27
CA ASN A 47 -6.07 13.77 -13.31
C ASN A 47 -6.02 13.13 -11.92
N GLY A 48 -5.78 13.93 -10.87
CA GLY A 48 -5.80 13.48 -9.47
C GLY A 48 -7.12 12.84 -9.07
N GLU A 49 -8.25 13.39 -9.50
CA GLU A 49 -9.58 12.80 -9.30
C GLU A 49 -9.72 11.45 -10.00
N VAL A 50 -9.24 11.33 -11.24
CA VAL A 50 -9.21 10.06 -11.96
C VAL A 50 -8.38 9.02 -11.20
N ILE A 51 -7.20 9.39 -10.70
CA ILE A 51 -6.35 8.51 -9.90
C ILE A 51 -7.01 8.12 -8.57
N TYR A 52 -7.68 9.06 -7.91
CA TYR A 52 -8.44 8.81 -6.67
C TYR A 52 -9.52 7.73 -6.87
N HIS A 53 -10.29 7.84 -7.96
CA HIS A 53 -11.32 6.86 -8.29
C HIS A 53 -10.73 5.53 -8.75
N ALA A 54 -9.71 5.54 -9.60
CA ALA A 54 -9.01 4.33 -10.02
C ALA A 54 -8.38 3.57 -8.85
N GLY A 55 -7.85 4.31 -7.85
CA GLY A 55 -7.30 3.75 -6.63
C GLY A 55 -8.34 3.29 -5.61
N GLY A 56 -9.63 3.56 -5.85
CA GLY A 56 -10.71 3.18 -4.93
C GLY A 56 -10.55 3.75 -3.51
N CYS A 57 -9.90 4.90 -3.36
CA CYS A 57 -9.51 5.47 -2.06
C CYS A 57 -10.68 5.56 -1.09
N ILE A 58 -11.85 5.99 -1.57
CA ILE A 58 -13.07 6.12 -0.74
C ILE A 58 -13.54 4.76 -0.19
N SER A 59 -13.27 3.66 -0.85
CA SER A 59 -13.74 2.34 -0.40
C SER A 59 -13.19 1.95 0.97
N CYS A 60 -11.96 2.36 1.27
CA CYS A 60 -11.31 2.17 2.56
C CYS A 60 -11.40 3.43 3.43
N HIS A 61 -11.17 4.61 2.86
CA HIS A 61 -11.08 5.87 3.60
C HIS A 61 -12.43 6.58 3.83
N LYS A 62 -13.55 5.91 3.59
CA LYS A 62 -14.88 6.46 3.90
C LYS A 62 -15.03 6.76 5.39
N ALA A 63 -15.92 7.68 5.69
CA ALA A 63 -16.30 7.98 7.06
C ALA A 63 -16.87 6.74 7.76
N SER A 64 -16.66 6.66 9.08
CA SER A 64 -17.42 5.73 9.92
C SER A 64 -18.91 5.96 9.76
N ALA A 65 -19.72 4.89 9.81
CA ALA A 65 -21.18 5.00 9.72
C ALA A 65 -21.81 5.92 10.78
N THR A 66 -21.10 6.16 11.88
CA THR A 66 -21.53 7.04 12.98
C THR A 66 -21.07 8.50 12.85
N ALA A 67 -20.23 8.81 11.84
CA ALA A 67 -19.63 10.15 11.74
C ALA A 67 -20.56 11.23 11.17
N GLY A 68 -21.72 10.85 10.64
CA GLY A 68 -22.68 11.80 10.06
C GLY A 68 -22.23 12.49 8.75
N VAL A 69 -21.03 12.15 8.25
CA VAL A 69 -20.44 12.68 7.01
C VAL A 69 -20.42 11.57 5.97
N THR A 70 -21.03 11.84 4.81
CA THR A 70 -21.06 10.88 3.69
C THR A 70 -20.32 11.43 2.47
N GLY A 71 -19.71 10.56 1.69
CA GLY A 71 -19.09 10.92 0.41
C GLY A 71 -17.67 11.49 0.48
N LEU A 72 -17.18 11.88 1.68
CA LEU A 72 -15.81 12.36 1.84
C LEU A 72 -14.89 11.28 2.45
N PRO A 73 -13.60 11.24 2.06
CA PRO A 73 -12.65 10.26 2.57
C PRO A 73 -12.08 10.67 3.94
N SER A 74 -12.96 10.91 4.90
CA SER A 74 -12.59 11.36 6.25
C SER A 74 -12.11 10.22 7.16
N GLY A 75 -12.09 8.97 6.68
CA GLY A 75 -11.57 7.84 7.43
C GLY A 75 -12.48 7.35 8.55
N GLY A 76 -11.99 6.41 9.34
CA GLY A 76 -12.66 5.91 10.53
C GLY A 76 -13.55 4.68 10.33
N ALA A 77 -13.83 4.26 9.10
CA ALA A 77 -14.45 2.95 8.86
C ALA A 77 -13.48 1.83 9.23
N ASP A 78 -13.98 0.76 9.83
CA ASP A 78 -13.19 -0.41 10.18
C ASP A 78 -12.83 -1.26 8.95
N PHE A 79 -11.62 -1.79 8.96
CA PHE A 79 -11.10 -2.69 7.95
C PHE A 79 -10.53 -3.95 8.65
N PRO A 80 -11.37 -4.96 8.93
CA PRO A 80 -10.93 -6.17 9.60
C PRO A 80 -10.09 -7.05 8.69
N THR A 81 -9.03 -7.62 9.26
CA THR A 81 -8.13 -8.58 8.60
C THR A 81 -7.81 -9.74 9.55
N PRO A 82 -7.23 -10.85 9.07
CA PRO A 82 -6.84 -11.97 9.94
C PRO A 82 -5.81 -11.61 11.02
N VAL A 83 -5.07 -10.50 10.86
CA VAL A 83 -4.04 -10.06 11.81
C VAL A 83 -4.49 -8.93 12.73
N GLY A 84 -5.71 -8.45 12.56
CA GLY A 84 -6.30 -7.38 13.35
C GLY A 84 -7.12 -6.39 12.53
N THR A 85 -7.64 -5.37 13.18
CA THR A 85 -8.47 -4.34 12.55
C THR A 85 -7.65 -3.08 12.29
N PHE A 86 -7.79 -2.55 11.08
CA PHE A 86 -7.21 -1.28 10.68
C PHE A 86 -8.30 -0.22 10.52
N TRP A 87 -7.95 1.02 10.77
CA TRP A 87 -8.82 2.18 10.50
C TRP A 87 -8.06 3.11 9.56
N PRO A 88 -8.45 3.14 8.27
CA PRO A 88 -7.87 4.08 7.32
C PRO A 88 -8.05 5.52 7.79
N GLY A 89 -6.98 6.31 7.65
CA GLY A 89 -6.93 7.68 8.14
C GLY A 89 -7.76 8.65 7.30
N ASN A 90 -7.84 9.88 7.76
CA ASN A 90 -8.51 10.99 7.11
C ASN A 90 -7.67 11.52 5.95
N LEU A 91 -8.17 11.46 4.72
CA LEU A 91 -7.53 12.00 3.52
C LEU A 91 -8.00 13.43 3.17
N THR A 92 -8.92 14.02 3.94
CA THR A 92 -9.32 15.41 3.73
C THR A 92 -8.20 16.38 4.14
N PRO A 93 -8.19 17.64 3.65
CA PRO A 93 -7.15 18.61 3.99
C PRO A 93 -7.33 19.25 5.38
N ASP A 94 -7.95 18.54 6.32
CA ASP A 94 -7.97 18.99 7.71
C ASP A 94 -6.56 19.03 8.30
N ARG A 95 -6.20 20.13 8.95
CA ARG A 95 -4.81 20.38 9.39
C ARG A 95 -4.41 19.57 10.62
N GLU A 96 -5.37 19.17 11.45
CA GLU A 96 -5.10 18.47 12.71
C GLU A 96 -5.21 16.96 12.55
N THR A 97 -6.18 16.49 11.78
CA THR A 97 -6.55 15.07 11.72
C THR A 97 -6.43 14.46 10.32
N GLY A 98 -6.17 15.27 9.31
CA GLY A 98 -6.06 14.85 7.91
C GLY A 98 -4.71 15.22 7.28
N LEU A 99 -4.73 15.43 5.97
CA LEU A 99 -3.53 15.69 5.17
C LEU A 99 -3.12 17.18 5.14
N GLY A 100 -3.88 18.08 5.80
CA GLY A 100 -3.67 19.52 5.69
C GLY A 100 -2.33 20.02 6.19
N GLY A 101 -1.69 19.31 7.10
CA GLY A 101 -0.35 19.63 7.64
C GLY A 101 0.80 18.89 6.98
N TRP A 102 0.56 18.04 5.98
CA TRP A 102 1.61 17.25 5.32
C TRP A 102 2.28 18.03 4.19
N THR A 103 3.51 17.61 3.84
CA THR A 103 4.18 18.03 2.61
C THR A 103 3.91 17.03 1.47
N GLU A 104 4.22 17.43 0.23
CA GLU A 104 4.12 16.58 -0.95
C GLU A 104 5.04 15.36 -0.84
N GLU A 105 6.25 15.54 -0.31
CA GLU A 105 7.21 14.47 -0.08
C GLU A 105 6.67 13.45 0.95
N GLN A 106 6.10 13.92 2.05
CA GLN A 106 5.51 13.06 3.06
C GLN A 106 4.34 12.25 2.50
N PHE A 107 3.53 12.87 1.65
CA PHE A 107 2.44 12.18 0.97
C PHE A 107 2.96 11.13 -0.02
N ALA A 108 3.97 11.48 -0.82
CA ALA A 108 4.60 10.55 -1.75
C ALA A 108 5.25 9.35 -1.02
N ASP A 109 5.97 9.60 0.08
CA ASP A 109 6.56 8.55 0.93
C ASP A 109 5.48 7.64 1.54
N ALA A 110 4.36 8.22 1.96
CA ALA A 110 3.24 7.43 2.50
C ALA A 110 2.62 6.52 1.44
N VAL A 111 2.30 7.07 0.26
CA VAL A 111 1.62 6.36 -0.82
C VAL A 111 2.53 5.33 -1.49
N MET A 112 3.78 5.70 -1.79
CA MET A 112 4.68 4.86 -2.59
C MET A 112 5.57 3.96 -1.74
N ASP A 113 6.00 4.42 -0.57
CA ASP A 113 6.96 3.68 0.26
C ASP A 113 6.36 3.17 1.56
N GLY A 114 5.10 3.53 1.86
CA GLY A 114 4.41 3.10 3.07
C GLY A 114 5.11 3.60 4.33
N VAL A 115 5.62 4.83 4.32
CA VAL A 115 6.28 5.50 5.45
C VAL A 115 5.44 6.69 5.87
N SER A 116 5.06 6.76 7.14
CA SER A 116 4.29 7.87 7.69
C SER A 116 5.18 9.07 8.01
N PRO A 117 4.64 10.30 8.09
CA PRO A 117 5.40 11.51 8.42
C PRO A 117 6.13 11.45 9.76
N ASP A 118 5.63 10.64 10.70
CA ASP A 118 6.25 10.42 12.02
C ASP A 118 7.27 9.27 12.04
N GLY A 119 7.72 8.80 10.86
CA GLY A 119 8.77 7.79 10.72
C GLY A 119 8.34 6.38 11.12
N ARG A 120 7.09 5.99 10.83
CA ARG A 120 6.61 4.63 11.05
C ARG A 120 6.30 3.94 9.73
N HIS A 121 6.49 2.62 9.66
CA HIS A 121 6.00 1.83 8.54
C HIS A 121 4.47 1.68 8.61
N TYR A 122 3.79 1.89 7.48
CA TYR A 122 2.44 1.39 7.31
C TYR A 122 2.44 -0.11 7.09
N PHE A 123 1.42 -0.79 7.62
CA PHE A 123 1.19 -2.20 7.30
C PHE A 123 0.71 -2.35 5.85
N PRO A 124 1.03 -3.48 5.17
CA PRO A 124 0.64 -3.70 3.77
C PRO A 124 -0.86 -4.03 3.59
N ALA A 125 -1.70 -3.75 4.58
CA ALA A 125 -3.14 -3.55 4.41
C ALA A 125 -3.44 -2.26 3.61
N PHE A 126 -2.55 -1.29 3.66
CA PHE A 126 -2.47 -0.16 2.75
C PHE A 126 -1.66 -0.61 1.51
N PRO A 127 -2.22 -0.55 0.28
CA PRO A 127 -1.65 -1.19 -0.89
C PRO A 127 -0.47 -0.41 -1.52
N TYR A 128 0.41 0.16 -0.71
CA TYR A 128 1.64 0.79 -1.20
C TYR A 128 2.54 -0.16 -2.01
N PRO A 129 2.49 -1.52 -1.87
CA PRO A 129 3.23 -2.39 -2.76
C PRO A 129 2.82 -2.25 -4.24
N ALA A 130 1.57 -1.90 -4.51
CA ALA A 130 1.12 -1.56 -5.85
C ALA A 130 1.33 -0.07 -6.16
N TYR A 131 1.00 0.82 -5.24
CA TYR A 131 1.10 2.27 -5.45
C TYR A 131 2.53 2.76 -5.69
N ARG A 132 3.55 2.07 -5.22
CA ARG A 132 4.95 2.38 -5.56
C ARG A 132 5.27 2.32 -7.06
N ASN A 133 4.39 1.66 -7.82
CA ASN A 133 4.48 1.57 -9.27
C ASN A 133 3.83 2.77 -9.99
N MET A 134 3.19 3.67 -9.26
CA MET A 134 2.62 4.88 -9.84
C MET A 134 3.73 5.83 -10.33
N ARG A 135 3.42 6.64 -11.33
CA ARG A 135 4.25 7.77 -11.68
C ARG A 135 4.18 8.79 -10.57
N VAL A 136 5.29 9.44 -10.28
CA VAL A 136 5.33 10.46 -9.21
C VAL A 136 4.39 11.62 -9.54
N GLU A 137 4.27 11.98 -10.82
CA GLU A 137 3.37 13.02 -11.31
C GLU A 137 1.89 12.68 -10.97
N ASP A 138 1.46 11.43 -11.16
CA ASP A 138 0.11 11.00 -10.82
C ASP A 138 -0.14 11.04 -9.29
N VAL A 139 0.90 10.81 -8.48
CA VAL A 139 0.82 10.97 -7.02
C VAL A 139 0.69 12.43 -6.62
N LEU A 140 1.41 13.35 -7.30
CA LEU A 140 1.30 14.78 -7.07
C LEU A 140 -0.07 15.33 -7.53
N ASP A 141 -0.61 14.82 -8.62
CA ASP A 141 -1.96 15.16 -9.08
C ASP A 141 -3.02 14.69 -8.08
N LEU A 142 -2.88 13.45 -7.57
CA LEU A 142 -3.74 12.93 -6.49
C LEU A 142 -3.66 13.81 -5.24
N TRP A 143 -2.48 14.22 -4.84
CA TRP A 143 -2.28 15.16 -3.74
C TRP A 143 -3.02 16.46 -3.97
N ALA A 144 -2.85 17.06 -5.16
CA ALA A 144 -3.52 18.30 -5.52
C ALA A 144 -5.05 18.16 -5.48
N TYR A 145 -5.61 17.04 -5.96
CA TYR A 145 -7.04 16.76 -5.85
C TYR A 145 -7.51 16.68 -4.40
N LEU A 146 -6.83 15.89 -3.57
CA LEU A 146 -7.19 15.73 -2.16
C LEU A 146 -7.19 17.07 -1.39
N LYS A 147 -6.32 18.00 -1.78
CA LYS A 147 -6.27 19.35 -1.22
C LYS A 147 -7.46 20.24 -1.62
N THR A 148 -8.23 19.87 -2.65
CA THR A 148 -9.47 20.58 -3.05
C THR A 148 -10.69 20.15 -2.26
N LEU A 149 -10.62 19.02 -1.55
CA LEU A 149 -11.75 18.49 -0.80
C LEU A 149 -12.08 19.36 0.42
N GLU A 150 -13.33 19.27 0.88
CA GLU A 150 -13.76 19.93 2.11
C GLU A 150 -13.01 19.32 3.32
N PRO A 151 -12.40 20.14 4.19
CA PRO A 151 -11.73 19.63 5.38
C PRO A 151 -12.75 19.12 6.40
N VAL A 152 -12.57 17.90 6.87
CA VAL A 152 -13.40 17.27 7.88
C VAL A 152 -12.52 16.87 9.06
N ARG A 153 -12.84 17.33 10.25
CA ARG A 153 -12.14 16.88 11.46
C ARG A 153 -12.55 15.46 11.81
N SER A 154 -11.65 14.51 11.65
CA SER A 154 -11.87 13.09 11.94
C SER A 154 -10.59 12.50 12.53
N PRO A 155 -10.48 12.39 13.85
CA PRO A 155 -9.30 11.85 14.51
C PRO A 155 -9.04 10.40 14.09
N GLY A 156 -7.77 10.11 13.73
CA GLY A 156 -7.33 8.78 13.39
C GLY A 156 -7.40 7.82 14.59
N ARG A 157 -7.45 6.54 14.28
CA ARG A 157 -7.37 5.46 15.26
C ARG A 157 -6.21 4.54 14.90
N ASP A 158 -5.43 4.14 15.90
CA ASP A 158 -4.35 3.17 15.69
C ASP A 158 -4.93 1.79 15.34
N ALA A 159 -4.19 1.04 14.51
CA ALA A 159 -4.54 -0.33 14.18
C ALA A 159 -4.51 -1.21 15.45
N ASP A 160 -5.56 -2.00 15.63
CA ASP A 160 -5.64 -3.02 16.67
C ASP A 160 -5.04 -4.33 16.12
N VAL A 161 -3.74 -4.48 16.28
CA VAL A 161 -2.99 -5.67 15.86
C VAL A 161 -2.28 -6.27 17.05
N ALA A 162 -2.30 -7.59 17.16
CA ALA A 162 -1.82 -8.35 18.33
C ALA A 162 -0.34 -8.12 18.68
N VAL A 163 0.46 -7.56 17.76
CA VAL A 163 1.90 -7.31 17.94
C VAL A 163 2.24 -5.88 17.49
N SER A 164 2.15 -4.92 18.41
CA SER A 164 2.22 -3.49 18.05
C SER A 164 3.59 -2.97 17.58
N GLY A 165 4.54 -2.73 18.45
CA GLY A 165 5.78 -2.01 18.11
C GLY A 165 6.80 -2.81 17.31
N LEU A 166 7.13 -4.03 17.73
CA LEU A 166 8.11 -4.90 17.05
C LEU A 166 7.60 -5.40 15.70
N ALA A 167 6.29 -5.71 15.58
CA ALA A 167 5.72 -6.11 14.30
C ALA A 167 5.78 -4.99 13.28
N ARG A 168 5.54 -3.74 13.71
CA ARG A 168 5.65 -2.59 12.82
C ARG A 168 7.09 -2.40 12.30
N ARG A 169 8.11 -2.63 13.13
CA ARG A 169 9.51 -2.64 12.67
C ARG A 169 9.80 -3.83 11.74
N GLY A 170 9.19 -4.99 12.00
CA GLY A 170 9.27 -6.16 11.13
C GLY A 170 8.78 -5.90 9.70
N VAL A 171 7.86 -4.94 9.51
CA VAL A 171 7.44 -4.48 8.18
C VAL A 171 8.62 -3.92 7.37
N GLY A 172 9.60 -3.28 8.01
CA GLY A 172 10.82 -2.80 7.34
C GLY A 172 11.62 -3.95 6.72
N LEU A 173 11.77 -5.08 7.44
CA LEU A 173 12.39 -6.29 6.89
C LEU A 173 11.52 -6.92 5.79
N TRP A 174 10.21 -7.01 6.03
CA TRP A 174 9.26 -7.53 5.07
C TRP A 174 9.33 -6.75 3.74
N LYS A 175 9.38 -5.43 3.77
CA LYS A 175 9.52 -4.59 2.56
C LYS A 175 10.74 -4.97 1.72
N ARG A 176 11.88 -5.26 2.36
CA ARG A 176 13.12 -5.67 1.68
C ARG A 176 13.00 -7.03 0.99
N LEU A 177 12.15 -7.91 1.51
CA LEU A 177 11.90 -9.23 0.94
C LEU A 177 10.77 -9.24 -0.08
N ALA A 178 9.75 -8.39 0.12
CA ALA A 178 8.50 -8.41 -0.63
C ALA A 178 8.47 -7.43 -1.80
N LEU A 179 9.15 -6.28 -1.67
CA LEU A 179 9.08 -5.24 -2.67
C LEU A 179 10.22 -5.38 -3.68
N GLY A 180 9.88 -5.67 -4.92
CA GLY A 180 10.80 -5.68 -6.05
C GLY A 180 11.15 -4.28 -6.56
N GLU A 181 11.57 -4.19 -7.81
CA GLU A 181 11.76 -2.93 -8.52
C GLU A 181 10.41 -2.19 -8.66
N ALA A 182 10.44 -0.87 -8.54
CA ALA A 182 9.24 -0.04 -8.65
C ALA A 182 9.01 0.42 -10.10
N GLY A 183 7.74 0.66 -10.43
CA GLY A 183 7.32 1.22 -11.70
C GLY A 183 6.71 0.18 -12.64
N VAL A 184 5.83 0.65 -13.52
CA VAL A 184 5.29 -0.10 -14.65
C VAL A 184 5.94 0.46 -15.91
N HIS A 185 6.77 -0.35 -16.54
CA HIS A 185 7.43 0.04 -17.78
C HIS A 185 6.52 -0.25 -18.98
N PRO A 186 6.33 0.70 -19.91
CA PRO A 186 5.58 0.45 -21.13
C PRO A 186 6.24 -0.64 -21.98
N ASP A 187 5.44 -1.56 -22.48
CA ASP A 187 5.84 -2.54 -23.45
C ASP A 187 5.81 -1.90 -24.85
N PRO A 188 6.96 -1.77 -25.54
CA PRO A 188 7.02 -1.12 -26.86
C PRO A 188 6.29 -1.90 -27.96
N ASP A 189 6.04 -3.19 -27.76
CA ASP A 189 5.34 -4.07 -28.71
C ASP A 189 3.82 -4.04 -28.52
N ARG A 190 3.32 -3.24 -27.55
CA ARG A 190 1.90 -3.10 -27.23
C ARG A 190 1.36 -1.71 -27.55
N SER A 191 0.05 -1.64 -27.77
CA SER A 191 -0.61 -0.36 -28.03
C SER A 191 -0.54 0.57 -26.81
N PRO A 192 -0.66 1.91 -27.00
CA PRO A 192 -0.76 2.87 -25.90
C PRO A 192 -1.94 2.57 -24.95
N ALA A 193 -3.06 2.11 -25.47
CA ALA A 193 -4.23 1.73 -24.68
C ALA A 193 -3.95 0.52 -23.79
N TRP A 194 -3.25 -0.49 -24.32
CA TRP A 194 -2.82 -1.65 -23.54
C TRP A 194 -1.86 -1.23 -22.41
N ASN A 195 -0.85 -0.42 -22.73
CA ASN A 195 0.11 0.10 -21.76
C ASN A 195 -0.58 0.93 -20.65
N ARG A 196 -1.58 1.73 -21.02
CA ARG A 196 -2.39 2.47 -20.04
C ARG A 196 -3.19 1.52 -19.13
N GLY A 197 -3.80 0.47 -19.69
CA GLY A 197 -4.49 -0.57 -18.91
C GLY A 197 -3.56 -1.32 -17.98
N ALA A 198 -2.37 -1.71 -18.46
CA ALA A 198 -1.34 -2.35 -17.65
C ALA A 198 -0.90 -1.45 -16.47
N TYR A 199 -0.71 -0.16 -16.72
CA TYR A 199 -0.42 0.81 -15.67
C TYR A 199 -1.54 0.91 -14.64
N LEU A 200 -2.80 1.07 -15.10
CA LEU A 200 -3.95 1.22 -14.19
C LEU A 200 -4.14 -0.02 -13.30
N THR A 201 -3.99 -1.23 -13.84
CA THR A 201 -4.16 -2.48 -13.09
C THR A 201 -3.03 -2.77 -12.09
N ASN A 202 -1.78 -2.42 -12.43
CA ASN A 202 -0.60 -2.75 -11.62
C ASN A 202 -0.15 -1.62 -10.69
N ALA A 203 -0.69 -0.41 -10.83
CA ALA A 203 -0.34 0.74 -10.02
C ALA A 203 -1.60 1.28 -9.30
N PRO A 204 -2.32 2.32 -9.76
CA PRO A 204 -3.40 2.91 -8.97
C PRO A 204 -4.55 1.93 -8.68
N GLY A 205 -4.94 1.09 -9.62
CA GLY A 205 -6.04 0.14 -9.44
C GLY A 205 -5.72 -1.05 -8.56
N HIS A 206 -4.45 -1.31 -8.27
CA HIS A 206 -3.91 -2.35 -7.36
C HIS A 206 -4.61 -3.73 -7.45
N CYS A 207 -5.13 -4.10 -8.62
CA CYS A 207 -5.91 -5.34 -8.82
C CYS A 207 -5.14 -6.59 -8.37
N GLY A 208 -3.81 -6.61 -8.58
CA GLY A 208 -2.93 -7.68 -8.16
C GLY A 208 -2.88 -7.91 -6.65
N GLU A 209 -3.23 -6.91 -5.82
CA GLU A 209 -3.21 -7.05 -4.36
C GLU A 209 -4.21 -8.10 -3.86
N CYS A 210 -5.34 -8.24 -4.54
CA CYS A 210 -6.32 -9.30 -4.25
C CYS A 210 -6.17 -10.48 -5.22
N HIS A 211 -5.93 -10.22 -6.50
CA HIS A 211 -6.01 -11.23 -7.56
C HIS A 211 -4.71 -12.00 -7.82
N THR A 212 -3.64 -11.76 -7.05
CA THR A 212 -2.39 -12.53 -7.11
C THR A 212 -2.23 -13.36 -5.83
N PRO A 213 -1.94 -14.67 -5.93
CA PRO A 213 -1.75 -15.51 -4.75
C PRO A 213 -0.55 -15.03 -3.93
N ARG A 214 -0.62 -15.21 -2.62
CA ARG A 214 0.42 -14.83 -1.65
C ARG A 214 0.94 -16.06 -0.91
N ASN A 215 2.20 -16.02 -0.52
CA ASN A 215 2.78 -17.02 0.36
C ASN A 215 2.43 -16.75 1.85
N ALA A 216 2.94 -17.60 2.76
CA ALA A 216 2.70 -17.46 4.20
C ALA A 216 3.24 -16.16 4.80
N LEU A 217 4.16 -15.47 4.15
CA LEU A 217 4.65 -14.14 4.54
C LEU A 217 3.84 -13.00 3.90
N MET A 218 2.70 -13.30 3.29
CA MET A 218 1.85 -12.35 2.58
C MET A 218 2.56 -11.64 1.40
N ILE A 219 3.61 -12.27 0.85
CA ILE A 219 4.33 -11.79 -0.34
C ILE A 219 3.62 -12.35 -1.57
N SER A 220 3.26 -11.48 -2.50
CA SER A 220 2.65 -11.83 -3.79
C SER A 220 3.60 -12.67 -4.65
N ASP A 221 3.08 -13.68 -5.33
CA ASP A 221 3.84 -14.49 -6.28
C ASP A 221 3.77 -13.88 -7.70
N PRO A 222 4.83 -13.21 -8.18
CA PRO A 222 4.80 -12.53 -9.48
C PRO A 222 4.67 -13.50 -10.67
N ARG A 223 5.03 -14.79 -10.49
CA ARG A 223 4.88 -15.82 -11.54
C ARG A 223 3.43 -16.23 -11.75
N ARG A 224 2.58 -15.91 -10.78
CA ARG A 224 1.15 -16.20 -10.77
C ARG A 224 0.33 -14.92 -10.69
N ALA A 225 0.87 -13.82 -11.23
CA ALA A 225 0.18 -12.55 -11.26
C ALA A 225 -1.24 -12.71 -11.86
N PHE A 226 -2.23 -12.16 -11.19
CA PHE A 226 -3.66 -12.21 -11.54
C PHE A 226 -4.29 -13.61 -11.63
N ALA A 227 -3.62 -14.66 -11.15
CA ALA A 227 -4.16 -16.03 -11.20
C ALA A 227 -5.27 -16.30 -10.16
N GLY A 228 -5.62 -15.32 -9.33
CA GLY A 228 -6.55 -15.50 -8.21
C GLY A 228 -5.93 -16.24 -7.04
N GLY A 229 -6.74 -16.59 -6.06
CA GLY A 229 -6.26 -17.32 -4.88
C GLY A 229 -7.15 -17.13 -3.66
N PRO A 230 -6.70 -17.54 -2.46
CA PRO A 230 -7.41 -17.28 -1.22
C PRO A 230 -7.63 -15.78 -1.02
N HIS A 231 -8.82 -15.41 -0.51
CA HIS A 231 -9.11 -14.01 -0.25
C HIS A 231 -8.19 -13.48 0.87
N PRO A 232 -7.57 -12.28 0.71
CA PRO A 232 -6.64 -11.72 1.70
C PRO A 232 -7.23 -11.54 3.11
N ARG A 233 -8.56 -11.43 3.23
CA ARG A 233 -9.28 -11.36 4.52
C ARG A 233 -9.59 -12.73 5.14
N GLY A 234 -9.18 -13.82 4.49
CA GLY A 234 -9.26 -15.17 5.05
C GLY A 234 -10.65 -15.81 5.13
N ASP A 235 -11.68 -15.04 5.37
CA ASP A 235 -13.07 -15.48 5.63
C ASP A 235 -13.99 -15.39 4.40
N LYS A 236 -13.53 -14.83 3.30
CA LYS A 236 -14.35 -14.50 2.12
C LYS A 236 -14.17 -15.44 0.93
N GLY A 237 -13.66 -16.65 1.17
CA GLY A 237 -13.48 -17.65 0.12
C GLY A 237 -12.30 -17.34 -0.82
N ALA A 238 -12.49 -17.54 -2.13
CA ALA A 238 -11.44 -17.36 -3.13
C ALA A 238 -11.70 -16.10 -3.99
N VAL A 239 -10.62 -15.40 -4.28
CA VAL A 239 -10.61 -14.32 -5.30
C VAL A 239 -10.42 -14.96 -6.67
N PRO A 240 -11.26 -14.64 -7.68
CA PRO A 240 -11.16 -15.26 -8.99
C PRO A 240 -9.88 -14.82 -9.73
N SER A 241 -9.46 -15.62 -10.69
CA SER A 241 -8.42 -15.23 -11.64
C SER A 241 -8.95 -14.14 -12.58
N LEU A 242 -8.09 -13.17 -12.91
CA LEU A 242 -8.36 -12.17 -13.96
C LEU A 242 -7.74 -12.55 -15.30
N LEU A 243 -7.09 -13.73 -15.38
CA LEU A 243 -6.50 -14.20 -16.62
C LEU A 243 -7.59 -14.76 -17.53
N ASP A 244 -7.53 -14.37 -18.80
CA ASP A 244 -8.40 -14.88 -19.88
C ASP A 244 -9.90 -14.86 -19.52
N LEU A 245 -10.38 -13.73 -19.05
CA LEU A 245 -11.77 -13.57 -18.58
C LEU A 245 -12.80 -13.84 -19.67
N VAL A 246 -12.51 -13.46 -20.91
CA VAL A 246 -13.39 -13.71 -22.08
C VAL A 246 -13.26 -15.16 -22.53
N GLY A 247 -12.03 -15.68 -22.70
CA GLY A 247 -11.81 -17.06 -23.16
C GLY A 247 -12.33 -18.13 -22.20
N ARG A 248 -12.53 -17.77 -20.91
CA ARG A 248 -13.16 -18.64 -19.90
C ARG A 248 -14.67 -18.44 -19.77
N GLU A 249 -15.28 -17.76 -20.74
CA GLU A 249 -16.71 -17.48 -20.78
C GLU A 249 -17.26 -16.77 -19.53
N ARG A 250 -16.39 -16.06 -18.78
CA ARG A 250 -16.84 -15.24 -17.65
C ARG A 250 -17.56 -13.99 -18.12
N TYR A 251 -17.10 -13.45 -19.24
CA TYR A 251 -17.71 -12.35 -19.97
C TYR A 251 -17.79 -12.72 -21.45
N SER A 252 -18.85 -12.32 -22.12
CA SER A 252 -19.09 -12.67 -23.52
C SER A 252 -18.05 -12.03 -24.46
N ASP A 253 -17.64 -10.82 -24.14
CA ASP A 253 -16.62 -10.06 -24.87
C ASP A 253 -16.00 -8.94 -24.00
N VAL A 254 -15.16 -8.11 -24.61
CA VAL A 254 -14.52 -6.97 -23.93
C VAL A 254 -15.52 -5.90 -23.52
N SER A 255 -16.63 -5.73 -24.28
CA SER A 255 -17.64 -4.73 -23.96
C SER A 255 -18.42 -5.12 -22.70
N ASP A 256 -18.74 -6.40 -22.56
CA ASP A 256 -19.39 -6.96 -21.38
C ASP A 256 -18.49 -6.80 -20.12
N LEU A 257 -17.20 -7.12 -20.27
CA LEU A 257 -16.22 -6.84 -19.21
C LEU A 257 -16.14 -5.35 -18.85
N THR A 258 -16.23 -4.47 -19.85
CA THR A 258 -16.21 -3.02 -19.62
C THR A 258 -17.44 -2.57 -18.81
N LEU A 259 -18.63 -3.07 -19.15
CA LEU A 259 -19.86 -2.79 -18.41
C LEU A 259 -19.78 -3.29 -16.97
N ALA A 260 -19.24 -4.51 -16.77
CA ALA A 260 -19.02 -5.05 -15.44
C ALA A 260 -18.09 -4.19 -14.58
N LEU A 261 -17.02 -3.64 -15.19
CA LEU A 261 -16.09 -2.73 -14.48
C LEU A 261 -16.70 -1.35 -14.20
N GLN A 262 -17.58 -0.86 -15.08
CA GLN A 262 -18.23 0.45 -14.93
C GLN A 262 -19.39 0.43 -13.93
N TYR A 263 -20.19 -0.62 -13.97
CA TYR A 263 -21.47 -0.66 -13.26
C TYR A 263 -21.54 -1.73 -12.17
N GLY A 264 -20.53 -2.61 -12.08
CA GLY A 264 -20.53 -3.72 -11.13
C GLY A 264 -21.53 -4.82 -11.49
N GLU A 265 -22.05 -4.83 -12.70
CA GLU A 265 -23.00 -5.84 -13.18
C GLU A 265 -22.25 -7.04 -13.79
N THR A 266 -22.69 -8.24 -13.46
CA THR A 266 -22.14 -9.51 -14.01
C THR A 266 -23.24 -10.44 -14.43
#